data_b69271c4a6c789bb7eb0190a94d35346
#
_entry.id   b69271c4a6c789bb7eb0190a94d35346
#
_cell.length_a   1.000
_cell.length_b   1.000
_cell.length_c   1.000
_cell.angle_alpha   90.00
_cell.angle_beta   90.00
_cell.angle_gamma   90.00
#
_symmetry.space_group_name_H-M   'P 1'
#
loop_
_entity.id
_entity.type
_entity.pdbx_description
1 polymer ?
#
loop_
_entity_poly.entity_id
_entity_poly.type
_entity_poly.pdbx_seq_one_letter_code
_entity_poly.pdbx_strand_id
1 'polypeptide(L)'
;MTDSGSFERILNDLRLAGDTAGGVVEIRAQGVAAGTGEPFFDSIESTAAHLIFSIPGVKGIEFGAGFAAARSRGSHNNDLIADRHGTTATNNDGGINGGLANGNEIVLRVGFKPAPSIAQPQETFDFTAGHPTPLVIPGRHDVCIALRGAVAAEAALAIALADLVLRAGNAAV
;
A
#
# COMPACT_ATOMS: atom_id res chain seq x y z
N MET A 1 -5.62 -6.15 -15.72
CA MET A 1 -5.22 -4.88 -16.35
C MET A 1 -6.43 -3.98 -16.38
N THR A 2 -6.43 -2.91 -15.61
CA THR A 2 -7.45 -1.87 -15.75
C THR A 2 -7.19 -1.20 -17.10
N ASP A 3 -8.20 -1.17 -17.97
CA ASP A 3 -8.12 -0.45 -19.24
C ASP A 3 -7.78 1.02 -18.95
N SER A 4 -6.65 1.51 -19.46
CA SER A 4 -6.18 2.88 -19.23
C SER A 4 -7.24 3.91 -19.64
N GLY A 5 -8.04 3.63 -20.68
CA GLY A 5 -9.13 4.49 -21.12
C GLY A 5 -10.31 4.54 -20.14
N SER A 6 -10.55 3.50 -19.35
CA SER A 6 -11.59 3.52 -18.31
C SER A 6 -11.14 4.32 -17.09
N PHE A 7 -9.87 4.23 -16.74
CA PHE A 7 -9.28 4.98 -15.62
C PHE A 7 -9.27 6.49 -15.89
N GLU A 8 -8.82 6.90 -17.07
CA GLU A 8 -8.84 8.32 -17.47
C GLU A 8 -10.25 8.91 -17.48
N ARG A 9 -11.25 8.15 -17.93
CA ARG A 9 -12.67 8.58 -17.89
C ARG A 9 -13.11 8.83 -16.46
N ILE A 10 -12.86 7.91 -15.53
CA ILE A 10 -13.21 8.06 -14.11
C ILE A 10 -12.57 9.33 -13.54
N LEU A 11 -11.29 9.59 -13.80
CA LEU A 11 -10.62 10.80 -13.33
C LEU A 11 -11.22 12.08 -13.92
N ASN A 12 -11.62 12.07 -15.18
CA ASN A 12 -12.26 13.22 -15.83
C ASN A 12 -13.66 13.47 -15.27
N ASP A 13 -14.46 12.42 -15.07
CA ASP A 13 -15.79 12.53 -14.48
C ASP A 13 -15.74 13.10 -13.06
N LEU A 14 -14.81 12.64 -12.24
CA LEU A 14 -14.57 13.19 -10.90
C LEU A 14 -14.14 14.65 -10.94
N ARG A 15 -13.25 15.00 -11.88
CA ARG A 15 -12.83 16.39 -12.06
C ARG A 15 -14.00 17.31 -12.42
N LEU A 16 -14.86 16.86 -13.33
CA LEU A 16 -16.06 17.62 -13.74
C LEU A 16 -17.06 17.72 -12.60
N ALA A 17 -17.17 16.68 -11.77
CA ALA A 17 -18.03 16.66 -10.59
C ALA A 17 -17.47 17.50 -9.42
N GLY A 18 -16.22 17.98 -9.48
CA GLY A 18 -15.57 18.66 -8.36
C GLY A 18 -15.29 17.73 -7.16
N ASP A 19 -15.10 16.44 -7.42
CA ASP A 19 -14.94 15.38 -6.41
C ASP A 19 -13.59 14.69 -6.52
N THR A 20 -13.30 13.76 -5.59
CA THR A 20 -12.05 13.01 -5.51
C THR A 20 -12.31 11.52 -5.27
N ALA A 21 -11.36 10.68 -5.66
CA ALA A 21 -11.36 9.26 -5.35
C ALA A 21 -10.12 8.85 -4.57
N GLY A 22 -10.27 7.79 -3.78
CA GLY A 22 -9.15 7.01 -3.29
C GLY A 22 -8.59 6.10 -4.37
N GLY A 23 -7.55 5.35 -4.01
CA GLY A 23 -6.95 4.37 -4.92
C GLY A 23 -6.12 3.35 -4.16
N VAL A 24 -5.88 2.22 -4.81
CA VAL A 24 -4.97 1.18 -4.33
C VAL A 24 -3.76 1.15 -5.26
N VAL A 25 -2.58 1.20 -4.67
CA VAL A 25 -1.29 1.06 -5.35
C VAL A 25 -0.74 -0.31 -5.01
N GLU A 26 -0.47 -1.13 -6.01
CA GLU A 26 0.28 -2.37 -5.85
C GLU A 26 1.76 -2.11 -6.11
N ILE A 27 2.61 -2.57 -5.20
CA ILE A 27 4.06 -2.45 -5.27
C ILE A 27 4.65 -3.85 -5.24
N ARG A 28 5.63 -4.07 -6.08
CA ARG A 28 6.35 -5.34 -6.19
C ARG A 28 7.84 -5.11 -6.07
N ALA A 29 8.50 -5.90 -5.22
CA ALA A 29 9.96 -5.89 -5.08
C ALA A 29 10.54 -7.27 -5.39
N GLN A 30 11.57 -7.30 -6.20
CA GLN A 30 12.25 -8.53 -6.62
C GLN A 30 13.71 -8.49 -6.17
N GLY A 31 14.32 -9.68 -6.04
CA GLY A 31 15.73 -9.82 -5.72
C GLY A 31 16.07 -9.62 -4.25
N VAL A 32 15.08 -9.65 -3.36
CA VAL A 32 15.32 -9.66 -1.91
C VAL A 32 15.72 -11.06 -1.49
N ALA A 33 16.89 -11.20 -0.87
CA ALA A 33 17.42 -12.49 -0.46
C ALA A 33 16.52 -13.16 0.59
N ALA A 34 16.35 -14.48 0.48
CA ALA A 34 15.66 -15.26 1.51
C ALA A 34 16.35 -15.08 2.87
N GLY A 35 15.55 -14.93 3.92
CA GLY A 35 16.03 -14.66 5.28
C GLY A 35 16.25 -13.19 5.62
N THR A 36 16.07 -12.26 4.67
CA THR A 36 16.05 -10.81 4.99
C THR A 36 14.86 -10.48 5.88
N GLY A 37 15.08 -9.73 6.96
CA GLY A 37 14.09 -9.33 7.95
C GLY A 37 14.55 -9.66 9.37
N GLU A 38 13.91 -9.07 10.35
CA GLU A 38 14.20 -9.28 11.79
C GLU A 38 12.90 -9.43 12.59
N PRO A 39 12.24 -10.61 12.57
CA PRO A 39 11.14 -10.83 13.48
C PRO A 39 11.68 -10.86 14.92
N PHE A 40 10.93 -10.38 15.88
CA PHE A 40 9.48 -10.13 15.95
C PHE A 40 9.03 -8.76 15.42
N PHE A 41 9.64 -7.69 15.96
CA PHE A 41 9.12 -6.34 15.79
C PHE A 41 9.59 -5.69 14.49
N ASP A 42 10.73 -6.11 13.99
CA ASP A 42 11.35 -5.56 12.77
C ASP A 42 11.20 -6.53 11.57
N SER A 43 10.06 -7.22 11.50
CA SER A 43 9.68 -7.96 10.30
C SER A 43 9.58 -7.04 9.08
N ILE A 44 9.67 -7.61 7.88
CA ILE A 44 9.50 -6.82 6.64
C ILE A 44 8.17 -6.08 6.66
N GLU A 45 7.07 -6.77 7.06
CA GLU A 45 5.75 -6.15 7.10
C GLU A 45 5.69 -5.02 8.12
N SER A 46 6.27 -5.20 9.32
CA SER A 46 6.28 -4.18 10.36
C SER A 46 7.04 -2.94 9.92
N THR A 47 8.26 -3.12 9.39
CA THR A 47 9.12 -2.02 8.97
C THR A 47 8.55 -1.28 7.77
N ALA A 48 8.07 -2.01 6.74
CA ALA A 48 7.43 -1.42 5.58
C ALA A 48 6.15 -0.68 5.96
N ALA A 49 5.28 -1.29 6.80
CA ALA A 49 4.05 -0.66 7.26
C ALA A 49 4.32 0.62 8.04
N HIS A 50 5.30 0.61 8.95
CA HIS A 50 5.69 1.79 9.72
C HIS A 50 6.03 2.99 8.83
N LEU A 51 6.87 2.77 7.81
CA LEU A 51 7.27 3.84 6.88
C LEU A 51 6.11 4.26 5.97
N ILE A 52 5.37 3.31 5.41
CA ILE A 52 4.28 3.59 4.47
C ILE A 52 3.12 4.32 5.16
N PHE A 53 2.77 3.98 6.43
CA PHE A 53 1.75 4.71 7.16
C PHE A 53 2.15 6.14 7.55
N SER A 54 3.44 6.51 7.46
CA SER A 54 3.89 7.90 7.62
C SER A 54 3.48 8.79 6.43
N ILE A 55 3.11 8.19 5.29
CA ILE A 55 2.69 8.92 4.09
C ILE A 55 1.26 9.44 4.30
N PRO A 56 1.02 10.77 4.17
CA PRO A 56 -0.31 11.31 4.33
C PRO A 56 -1.31 10.69 3.35
N GLY A 57 -2.49 10.32 3.87
CA GLY A 57 -3.57 9.74 3.07
C GLY A 57 -3.57 8.22 2.97
N VAL A 58 -2.53 7.53 3.40
CA VAL A 58 -2.55 6.07 3.54
C VAL A 58 -3.51 5.67 4.65
N LYS A 59 -4.35 4.66 4.39
CA LYS A 59 -5.37 4.14 5.31
C LYS A 59 -5.39 2.62 5.41
N GLY A 60 -4.65 1.93 4.56
CA GLY A 60 -4.57 0.48 4.62
C GLY A 60 -3.35 -0.04 3.88
N ILE A 61 -2.85 -1.18 4.33
CA ILE A 61 -1.77 -1.93 3.68
C ILE A 61 -2.15 -3.40 3.74
N GLU A 62 -1.92 -4.11 2.65
CA GLU A 62 -2.07 -5.56 2.55
C GLU A 62 -0.79 -6.15 1.96
N PHE A 63 -0.37 -7.30 2.49
CA PHE A 63 0.74 -8.11 1.93
C PHE A 63 0.16 -9.37 1.29
N GLY A 64 0.68 -9.74 0.11
CA GLY A 64 0.20 -10.90 -0.64
C GLY A 64 -1.31 -10.89 -0.87
N ALA A 65 -2.00 -11.94 -0.45
CA ALA A 65 -3.46 -12.06 -0.54
C ALA A 65 -4.20 -11.14 0.44
N GLY A 66 -3.51 -10.57 1.46
CA GLY A 66 -4.06 -9.62 2.41
C GLY A 66 -5.32 -10.14 3.10
N PHE A 67 -6.39 -9.33 3.13
CA PHE A 67 -7.66 -9.75 3.75
C PHE A 67 -8.36 -10.92 3.04
N ALA A 68 -7.98 -11.28 1.80
CA ALA A 68 -8.50 -12.47 1.15
C ALA A 68 -7.97 -13.76 1.81
N ALA A 69 -6.73 -13.75 2.33
CA ALA A 69 -6.16 -14.86 3.09
C ALA A 69 -7.01 -15.23 4.31
N ALA A 70 -7.56 -14.21 5.03
CA ALA A 70 -8.41 -14.44 6.19
C ALA A 70 -9.72 -15.18 5.87
N ARG A 71 -10.12 -15.23 4.61
CA ARG A 71 -11.31 -15.96 4.11
C ARG A 71 -10.95 -17.28 3.43
N SER A 72 -9.64 -17.57 3.30
CA SER A 72 -9.14 -18.80 2.69
C SER A 72 -8.99 -19.93 3.72
N ARG A 73 -8.98 -21.17 3.21
CA ARG A 73 -8.52 -22.31 3.98
C ARG A 73 -7.01 -22.45 3.81
N GLY A 74 -6.29 -22.94 4.83
CA GLY A 74 -4.84 -23.14 4.77
C GLY A 74 -4.37 -23.95 3.55
N SER A 75 -5.13 -24.99 3.17
CA SER A 75 -4.82 -25.78 1.96
C SER A 75 -4.88 -25.01 0.64
N HIS A 76 -5.55 -23.86 0.61
CA HIS A 76 -5.64 -22.99 -0.57
C HIS A 76 -4.75 -21.77 -0.45
N ASN A 77 -4.36 -21.39 0.78
CA ASN A 77 -3.50 -20.24 1.03
C ASN A 77 -2.01 -20.60 0.97
N ASN A 78 -1.64 -21.85 1.31
CA ASN A 78 -0.24 -22.24 1.38
C ASN A 78 0.45 -22.10 0.03
N ASP A 79 1.58 -21.41 0.02
CA ASP A 79 2.44 -21.24 -1.14
C ASP A 79 3.40 -22.44 -1.23
N LEU A 80 3.02 -23.45 -2.00
CA LEU A 80 3.79 -24.68 -2.13
C LEU A 80 5.08 -24.42 -2.92
N ILE A 81 6.21 -24.90 -2.38
CA ILE A 81 7.51 -24.81 -3.04
C ILE A 81 7.49 -25.71 -4.29
N ALA A 82 7.78 -25.11 -5.43
CA ALA A 82 7.72 -25.74 -6.75
C ALA A 82 9.08 -26.27 -7.23
N ASP A 83 10.19 -25.74 -6.71
CA ASP A 83 11.53 -26.13 -7.12
C ASP A 83 12.57 -26.06 -5.98
N ARG A 84 13.78 -26.52 -6.28
CA ARG A 84 14.91 -26.53 -5.35
C ARG A 84 15.46 -25.15 -4.97
N HIS A 85 15.04 -24.12 -5.66
CA HIS A 85 15.46 -22.74 -5.42
C HIS A 85 14.51 -21.99 -4.47
N GLY A 86 13.44 -22.67 -4.04
CA GLY A 86 12.43 -22.09 -3.15
C GLY A 86 11.36 -21.28 -3.88
N THR A 87 11.31 -21.36 -5.23
CA THR A 87 10.24 -20.73 -5.99
C THR A 87 8.90 -21.35 -5.60
N THR A 88 7.90 -20.53 -5.31
CA THR A 88 6.58 -21.00 -4.91
C THR A 88 5.61 -21.04 -6.09
N ALA A 89 4.67 -21.99 -6.06
CA ALA A 89 3.65 -22.14 -7.11
C ALA A 89 2.63 -21.02 -7.12
N THR A 90 2.41 -20.42 -5.95
CA THR A 90 1.55 -19.25 -5.71
C THR A 90 2.31 -18.26 -4.83
N ASN A 91 1.79 -17.06 -4.62
CA ASN A 91 2.43 -16.05 -3.79
C ASN A 91 1.38 -15.34 -2.91
N ASN A 92 0.61 -16.15 -2.17
CA ASN A 92 -0.45 -15.67 -1.29
C ASN A 92 0.10 -14.92 -0.08
N ASP A 93 1.26 -15.31 0.43
CA ASP A 93 1.94 -14.65 1.54
C ASP A 93 2.76 -13.42 1.08
N GLY A 94 2.79 -13.15 -0.24
CA GLY A 94 3.44 -11.97 -0.79
C GLY A 94 4.96 -11.95 -0.63
N GLY A 95 5.62 -13.12 -0.69
CA GLY A 95 7.07 -13.25 -0.60
C GLY A 95 7.64 -13.18 0.81
N ILE A 96 6.79 -13.17 1.85
CA ILE A 96 7.17 -13.00 3.26
C ILE A 96 6.55 -14.09 4.10
N ASN A 97 7.36 -14.87 4.80
CA ASN A 97 6.92 -15.92 5.73
C ASN A 97 7.56 -15.70 7.09
N GLY A 98 6.73 -15.62 8.14
CA GLY A 98 7.23 -15.41 9.50
C GLY A 98 8.01 -14.11 9.71
N GLY A 99 7.77 -13.09 8.89
CA GLY A 99 8.45 -11.80 8.95
C GLY A 99 9.74 -11.71 8.12
N LEU A 100 10.11 -12.78 7.43
CA LEU A 100 11.33 -12.89 6.62
C LEU A 100 10.98 -13.03 5.14
N ALA A 101 11.77 -12.44 4.26
CA ALA A 101 11.69 -12.72 2.83
C ALA A 101 11.93 -14.21 2.58
N ASN A 102 11.14 -14.81 1.70
CA ASN A 102 11.30 -16.19 1.28
C ASN A 102 12.04 -16.35 -0.06
N GLY A 103 12.53 -15.24 -0.64
CA GLY A 103 13.24 -15.20 -1.92
C GLY A 103 12.34 -15.02 -3.14
N ASN A 104 11.00 -15.09 -2.96
CA ASN A 104 10.06 -14.77 -4.03
C ASN A 104 9.75 -13.27 -4.07
N GLU A 105 8.99 -12.84 -5.07
CA GLU A 105 8.59 -11.45 -5.22
C GLU A 105 7.82 -10.97 -3.99
N ILE A 106 8.23 -9.86 -3.38
CA ILE A 106 7.46 -9.20 -2.33
C ILE A 106 6.35 -8.40 -3.00
N VAL A 107 5.11 -8.65 -2.60
CA VAL A 107 3.92 -8.00 -3.13
C VAL A 107 3.12 -7.39 -1.99
N LEU A 108 2.86 -6.09 -2.09
CA LEU A 108 1.98 -5.39 -1.16
C LEU A 108 1.07 -4.39 -1.87
N ARG A 109 -0.04 -4.05 -1.24
CA ARG A 109 -1.00 -3.06 -1.72
C ARG A 109 -1.23 -2.00 -0.68
N VAL A 110 -1.23 -0.74 -1.11
CA VAL A 110 -1.38 0.44 -0.26
C VAL A 110 -2.65 1.17 -0.64
N GLY A 111 -3.56 1.31 0.30
CA GLY A 111 -4.82 2.02 0.14
C GLY A 111 -4.69 3.50 0.54
N PHE A 112 -4.99 4.39 -0.40
CA PHE A 112 -5.08 5.83 -0.18
C PHE A 112 -6.52 6.27 -0.10
N LYS A 113 -6.85 7.11 0.89
CA LYS A 113 -8.18 7.73 0.96
C LYS A 113 -8.35 8.80 -0.13
N PRO A 114 -9.59 9.18 -0.48
CA PRO A 114 -9.83 10.39 -1.27
C PRO A 114 -9.27 11.63 -0.59
N ALA A 115 -8.85 12.63 -1.36
CA ALA A 115 -8.51 13.94 -0.81
C ALA A 115 -9.78 14.58 -0.21
N PRO A 116 -9.73 15.09 1.04
CA PRO A 116 -10.93 15.63 1.68
C PRO A 116 -11.31 17.03 1.16
N SER A 117 -10.39 17.72 0.50
CA SER A 117 -10.63 19.02 -0.11
C SER A 117 -11.30 18.84 -1.47
N ILE A 118 -12.62 19.04 -1.51
CA ILE A 118 -13.44 18.91 -2.72
C ILE A 118 -14.16 20.24 -3.01
N ALA A 119 -14.53 20.45 -4.28
CA ALA A 119 -15.27 21.63 -4.70
C ALA A 119 -16.79 21.51 -4.46
N GLN A 120 -17.26 20.31 -4.11
CA GLN A 120 -18.67 20.10 -3.76
C GLN A 120 -18.97 20.72 -2.39
N PRO A 121 -20.16 21.38 -2.23
CA PRO A 121 -20.62 21.85 -0.94
C PRO A 121 -20.77 20.70 0.05
N GLN A 122 -20.21 20.89 1.25
CA GLN A 122 -20.34 19.96 2.36
C GLN A 122 -20.92 20.70 3.56
N GLU A 123 -21.71 20.03 4.37
CA GLU A 123 -22.17 20.59 5.63
C GLU A 123 -21.24 20.11 6.76
N THR A 124 -20.69 21.05 7.51
CA THR A 124 -19.80 20.75 8.63
C THR A 124 -20.04 21.72 9.78
N PHE A 125 -19.65 21.33 10.99
CA PHE A 125 -19.83 22.17 12.17
C PHE A 125 -18.76 23.28 12.21
N ASP A 126 -19.20 24.51 12.28
CA ASP A 126 -18.34 25.67 12.52
C ASP A 126 -18.17 25.88 14.02
N PHE A 127 -16.95 25.64 14.52
CA PHE A 127 -16.65 25.80 15.95
C PHE A 127 -16.71 27.24 16.43
N THR A 128 -16.57 28.22 15.54
CA THR A 128 -16.67 29.65 15.88
C THR A 128 -18.13 30.09 15.93
N ALA A 129 -18.92 29.69 14.93
CA ALA A 129 -20.34 30.01 14.85
C ALA A 129 -21.20 29.17 15.80
N GLY A 130 -20.73 27.97 16.20
CA GLY A 130 -21.43 27.07 17.08
C GLY A 130 -22.57 26.29 16.42
N HIS A 131 -22.62 26.20 15.10
CA HIS A 131 -23.67 25.48 14.35
C HIS A 131 -23.12 24.91 13.03
N PRO A 132 -23.84 23.95 12.41
CA PRO A 132 -23.51 23.48 11.06
C PRO A 132 -23.57 24.60 10.03
N THR A 133 -22.57 24.64 9.14
CA THR A 133 -22.40 25.67 8.10
C THR A 133 -21.95 25.01 6.80
N PRO A 134 -22.46 25.44 5.64
CA PRO A 134 -21.97 24.98 4.35
C PRO A 134 -20.49 25.35 4.15
N LEU A 135 -19.68 24.37 3.78
CA LEU A 135 -18.27 24.54 3.45
C LEU A 135 -18.04 24.19 2.00
N VAL A 136 -17.44 25.10 1.25
CA VAL A 136 -16.88 24.85 -0.08
C VAL A 136 -15.40 25.18 -0.04
N ILE A 137 -14.55 24.24 -0.42
CA ILE A 137 -13.11 24.48 -0.42
C ILE A 137 -12.70 24.88 -1.85
N PRO A 138 -12.42 26.16 -2.11
CA PRO A 138 -12.01 26.60 -3.45
C PRO A 138 -10.56 26.20 -3.73
N GLY A 139 -10.23 25.98 -5.00
CA GLY A 139 -8.87 25.75 -5.43
C GLY A 139 -8.74 24.55 -6.38
N ARG A 140 -7.49 24.25 -6.74
CA ARG A 140 -7.14 23.09 -7.54
C ARG A 140 -6.89 21.90 -6.61
N HIS A 141 -7.71 20.87 -6.75
CA HIS A 141 -7.59 19.65 -5.95
C HIS A 141 -7.06 18.48 -6.79
N ASP A 142 -6.29 17.59 -6.16
CA ASP A 142 -5.91 16.32 -6.77
C ASP A 142 -7.12 15.38 -6.77
N VAL A 143 -7.54 14.98 -7.93
CA VAL A 143 -8.68 14.07 -8.11
C VAL A 143 -8.42 12.69 -7.49
N CYS A 144 -7.15 12.24 -7.52
CA CYS A 144 -6.73 10.97 -6.91
C CYS A 144 -5.28 11.10 -6.41
N ILE A 145 -5.12 11.19 -5.10
CA ILE A 145 -3.79 11.33 -4.47
C ILE A 145 -2.94 10.06 -4.59
N ALA A 146 -3.55 8.89 -4.83
CA ALA A 146 -2.83 7.63 -5.00
C ALA A 146 -1.82 7.68 -6.15
N LEU A 147 -2.08 8.45 -7.20
CA LEU A 147 -1.16 8.63 -8.34
C LEU A 147 0.19 9.21 -7.93
N ARG A 148 0.19 10.17 -7.01
CA ARG A 148 1.42 10.75 -6.45
C ARG A 148 1.95 9.90 -5.30
N GLY A 149 1.04 9.31 -4.54
CA GLY A 149 1.35 8.42 -3.43
C GLY A 149 2.11 7.18 -3.85
N ALA A 150 1.94 6.72 -5.09
CA ALA A 150 2.62 5.55 -5.62
C ALA A 150 4.15 5.65 -5.50
N VAL A 151 4.73 6.75 -5.96
CA VAL A 151 6.19 6.98 -5.90
C VAL A 151 6.69 7.06 -4.45
N ALA A 152 5.91 7.71 -3.56
CA ALA A 152 6.27 7.81 -2.16
C ALA A 152 6.21 6.45 -1.45
N ALA A 153 5.20 5.63 -1.76
CA ALA A 153 5.04 4.30 -1.18
C ALA A 153 6.12 3.32 -1.69
N GLU A 154 6.48 3.39 -2.97
CA GLU A 154 7.61 2.65 -3.55
C GLU A 154 8.92 3.01 -2.86
N ALA A 155 9.20 4.31 -2.70
CA ALA A 155 10.40 4.78 -2.01
C ALA A 155 10.43 4.34 -0.54
N ALA A 156 9.30 4.37 0.17
CA ALA A 156 9.21 3.91 1.55
C ALA A 156 9.49 2.41 1.68
N LEU A 157 8.97 1.57 0.77
CA LEU A 157 9.30 0.15 0.72
C LEU A 157 10.79 -0.06 0.43
N ALA A 158 11.35 0.67 -0.54
CA ALA A 158 12.77 0.54 -0.90
C ALA A 158 13.67 0.91 0.30
N ILE A 159 13.33 1.94 1.07
CA ILE A 159 14.07 2.34 2.28
C ILE A 159 13.96 1.24 3.34
N ALA A 160 12.77 0.68 3.58
CA ALA A 160 12.57 -0.41 4.53
C ALA A 160 13.43 -1.63 4.19
N LEU A 161 13.40 -2.05 2.93
CA LEU A 161 14.17 -3.21 2.47
C LEU A 161 15.67 -2.94 2.52
N ALA A 162 16.13 -1.75 2.14
CA ALA A 162 17.53 -1.36 2.21
C ALA A 162 18.07 -1.40 3.65
N ASP A 163 17.31 -0.89 4.62
CA ASP A 163 17.68 -0.92 6.04
C ASP A 163 17.82 -2.38 6.53
N LEU A 164 16.85 -3.24 6.23
CA LEU A 164 16.89 -4.66 6.62
C LEU A 164 18.05 -5.42 5.97
N VAL A 165 18.32 -5.17 4.69
CA VAL A 165 19.46 -5.78 3.98
C VAL A 165 20.80 -5.34 4.59
N LEU A 166 20.95 -4.05 4.93
CA LEU A 166 22.17 -3.52 5.57
C LEU A 166 22.36 -4.09 6.97
N ARG A 167 21.29 -4.28 7.74
CA ARG A 167 21.36 -4.92 9.07
C ARG A 167 21.79 -6.39 8.93
N ALA A 168 21.20 -7.14 8.00
CA ALA A 168 21.57 -8.53 7.76
C ALA A 168 23.05 -8.70 7.36
N GLY A 169 23.58 -7.78 6.54
CA GLY A 169 25.00 -7.77 6.17
C GLY A 169 25.94 -7.45 7.33
N ASN A 170 25.53 -6.65 8.31
CA ASN A 170 26.31 -6.32 9.49
C ASN A 170 26.27 -7.41 10.58
N ALA A 171 25.30 -8.28 10.56
CA ALA A 171 25.19 -9.41 11.50
C ALA A 171 26.11 -10.60 11.13
N ALA A 172 26.73 -10.55 9.96
CA ALA A 172 27.62 -11.61 9.45
C ALA A 172 29.13 -11.37 9.76
N VAL A 173 29.47 -10.44 10.71
CA VAL A 173 30.87 -10.15 11.15
C VAL A 173 31.12 -10.72 12.54
#